data_22301a6943c1902834653c6000ada669
#
_entry.id   22301a6943c1902834653c6000ada669
#
_cell.length_a   1.000
_cell.length_b   1.000
_cell.length_c   1.000
_cell.angle_alpha   90.00
_cell.angle_beta   90.00
_cell.angle_gamma   90.00
#
_symmetry.space_group_name_H-M   'P 1'
#
loop_
_entity.id
_entity.type
_entity.pdbx_description
1 polymer ?
#
loop_
_entity_poly.entity_id
_entity_poly.type
_entity_poly.pdbx_seq_one_letter_code
_entity_poly.pdbx_strand_id
1 'polypeptide(L)'
;MYEHDDTNGKNICVLNFRGGDMVGNAGAFVPRTYWENAMEHMSQYNPNMEYCIVTDDVKSANRMLPDIAAYHVDVAWDYVAVKNARNVICTTSTFSCFPLWTSKNLEMCIAPKYWFHHNLSQGWWSLGCSIYSYPTYYMDRDGKLFTPDECRVEWEEYKKTSNIYDGDL
;
A
#
# COMPACT_ATOMS: atom_id res chain seq x y z
N MET A 1 -14.39 27.48 -17.91
CA MET A 1 -13.51 26.40 -18.40
C MET A 1 -12.27 26.51 -17.53
N TYR A 2 -12.22 25.73 -16.42
CA TYR A 2 -11.03 25.68 -15.56
C TYR A 2 -10.06 24.72 -16.24
N GLU A 3 -8.98 25.27 -16.79
CA GLU A 3 -7.82 24.46 -17.14
C GLU A 3 -7.30 23.86 -15.85
N HIS A 4 -7.50 22.57 -15.67
CA HIS A 4 -6.80 21.82 -14.65
C HIS A 4 -5.32 21.85 -15.03
N ASP A 5 -4.54 22.58 -14.26
CA ASP A 5 -3.09 22.52 -14.32
C ASP A 5 -2.67 21.09 -13.91
N ASP A 6 -2.41 20.27 -14.92
CA ASP A 6 -2.10 18.85 -14.82
C ASP A 6 -0.76 18.58 -14.11
N THR A 7 -0.04 19.64 -13.76
CA THR A 7 1.27 19.56 -13.09
C THR A 7 1.15 19.42 -11.57
N ASN A 8 0.03 19.86 -10.98
CA ASN A 8 -0.11 20.03 -9.53
C ASN A 8 -0.33 18.73 -8.73
N GLY A 9 -0.59 17.59 -9.39
CA GLY A 9 -0.77 16.31 -8.71
C GLY A 9 0.39 15.31 -8.88
N LYS A 10 1.33 15.59 -9.77
CA LYS A 10 2.42 14.64 -10.12
C LYS A 10 3.43 14.42 -8.98
N ASN A 11 3.57 15.40 -8.12
CA ASN A 11 4.55 15.37 -7.02
C ASN A 11 3.92 14.96 -5.69
N ILE A 12 2.61 14.66 -5.64
CA ILE A 12 1.94 14.26 -4.41
C ILE A 12 1.83 12.74 -4.36
N CYS A 13 2.33 12.16 -3.27
CA CYS A 13 2.12 10.76 -2.91
C CYS A 13 1.15 10.67 -1.73
N VAL A 14 0.07 9.96 -1.93
CA VAL A 14 -0.91 9.66 -0.88
C VAL A 14 -0.48 8.41 -0.12
N LEU A 15 -0.24 8.54 1.18
CA LEU A 15 -0.10 7.43 2.09
C LEU A 15 -1.49 7.01 2.56
N ASN A 16 -2.02 5.91 2.02
CA ASN A 16 -3.30 5.38 2.48
C ASN A 16 -3.10 4.53 3.74
N PHE A 17 -3.12 5.21 4.87
CA PHE A 17 -2.89 4.64 6.20
C PHE A 17 -4.19 4.09 6.77
N ARG A 18 -4.23 2.80 7.06
CA ARG A 18 -5.34 2.18 7.78
C ARG A 18 -4.95 2.01 9.25
N GLY A 19 -5.57 2.80 10.11
CA GLY A 19 -5.42 2.74 11.57
C GLY A 19 -6.53 1.91 12.21
N GLY A 20 -7.58 2.55 12.64
CA GLY A 20 -8.82 1.99 13.15
C GLY A 20 -8.71 0.62 13.80
N ASP A 21 -9.34 -0.36 13.22
CA ASP A 21 -9.35 -1.77 13.64
C ASP A 21 -8.02 -2.52 13.37
N MET A 22 -7.12 -1.93 12.58
CA MET A 22 -5.81 -2.53 12.26
C MET A 22 -4.76 -2.31 13.34
N VAL A 23 -4.91 -1.25 14.17
CA VAL A 23 -4.00 -0.92 15.27
C VAL A 23 -3.98 -2.02 16.30
N GLY A 24 -3.48 -3.03 16.33
CA GLY A 24 -3.49 -4.18 17.26
C GLY A 24 -3.40 -5.50 16.53
N ASN A 25 -3.53 -5.47 15.22
CA ASN A 25 -3.29 -6.62 14.38
C ASN A 25 -1.81 -6.68 13.99
N ALA A 26 -1.03 -7.41 14.78
CA ALA A 26 0.42 -7.51 14.59
C ALA A 26 0.84 -8.06 13.22
N GLY A 27 -0.02 -8.82 12.54
CA GLY A 27 0.26 -9.36 11.20
C GLY A 27 0.05 -8.35 10.09
N ALA A 28 -0.97 -7.51 10.22
CA ALA A 28 -1.45 -6.63 9.15
C ALA A 28 -1.01 -5.17 9.31
N PHE A 29 -0.87 -4.67 10.53
CA PHE A 29 -0.48 -3.29 10.78
C PHE A 29 0.99 -3.07 10.43
N VAL A 30 1.25 -2.40 9.33
CA VAL A 30 2.62 -2.19 8.85
C VAL A 30 3.41 -1.27 9.78
N PRO A 31 4.70 -1.58 10.05
CA PRO A 31 5.54 -0.79 10.94
C PRO A 31 5.97 0.54 10.30
N ARG A 32 6.50 1.45 11.11
CA ARG A 32 7.02 2.74 10.65
C ARG A 32 8.08 2.57 9.56
N THR A 33 8.95 1.59 9.69
CA THR A 33 10.00 1.29 8.70
C THR A 33 9.46 0.97 7.31
N TYR A 34 8.25 0.36 7.21
CA TYR A 34 7.59 0.17 5.93
C TYR A 34 7.34 1.50 5.22
N TRP A 35 6.79 2.47 5.93
CA TRP A 35 6.48 3.79 5.38
C TRP A 35 7.75 4.53 4.97
N GLU A 36 8.77 4.51 5.84
CA GLU A 36 10.06 5.18 5.58
C GLU A 36 10.76 4.60 4.34
N ASN A 37 10.86 3.28 4.23
CA ASN A 37 11.44 2.62 3.05
C ASN A 37 10.62 2.90 1.77
N ALA A 38 9.29 2.86 1.85
CA ALA A 38 8.45 3.14 0.69
C ALA A 38 8.56 4.60 0.23
N MET A 39 8.64 5.56 1.15
CA MET A 39 8.88 6.96 0.84
C MET A 39 10.27 7.18 0.23
N GLU A 40 11.29 6.46 0.68
CA GLU A 40 12.61 6.51 0.07
C GLU A 40 12.56 6.07 -1.40
N HIS A 41 11.90 4.97 -1.71
CA HIS A 41 11.70 4.53 -3.10
C HIS A 41 10.90 5.54 -3.94
N MET A 42 9.85 6.13 -3.37
CA MET A 42 9.10 7.20 -4.04
C MET A 42 9.96 8.42 -4.32
N SER A 43 10.84 8.80 -3.40
CA SER A 43 11.76 9.93 -3.57
C SER A 43 12.86 9.63 -4.61
N GLN A 44 13.28 8.38 -4.75
CA GLN A 44 14.18 7.94 -5.83
C GLN A 44 13.47 8.00 -7.21
N TYR A 45 12.17 7.68 -7.24
CA TYR A 45 11.35 7.81 -8.45
C TYR A 45 11.13 9.28 -8.82
N ASN A 46 10.80 10.12 -7.85
CA ASN A 46 10.64 11.56 -8.02
C ASN A 46 11.21 12.33 -6.79
N PRO A 47 12.39 13.00 -6.94
CA PRO A 47 13.02 13.72 -5.84
C PRO A 47 12.19 14.88 -5.25
N ASN A 48 11.19 15.36 -5.98
CA ASN A 48 10.29 16.44 -5.52
C ASN A 48 8.98 15.89 -4.93
N MET A 49 8.94 14.59 -4.54
CA MET A 49 7.73 13.98 -3.99
C MET A 49 7.36 14.62 -2.65
N GLU A 50 6.12 15.08 -2.55
CA GLU A 50 5.48 15.55 -1.33
C GLU A 50 4.51 14.49 -0.82
N TYR A 51 4.32 14.41 0.49
CA TYR A 51 3.53 13.34 1.10
C TYR A 51 2.35 13.90 1.88
N CYS A 52 1.21 13.22 1.78
CA CYS A 52 0.07 13.43 2.66
C CYS A 52 -0.55 12.07 3.04
N ILE A 53 -1.17 12.00 4.20
CA ILE A 53 -1.82 10.80 4.70
C ILE A 53 -3.33 10.93 4.53
N VAL A 54 -3.97 9.93 3.91
CA VAL A 54 -5.42 9.72 3.93
C VAL A 54 -5.71 8.49 4.80
N THR A 55 -6.51 8.67 5.86
CA THR A 55 -6.65 7.66 6.90
C THR A 55 -8.03 7.69 7.56
N ASP A 56 -8.44 6.58 8.15
CA ASP A 56 -9.59 6.47 9.05
C ASP A 56 -9.23 6.76 10.52
N ASP A 57 -7.93 6.95 10.84
CA ASP A 57 -7.43 7.20 12.20
C ASP A 57 -6.28 8.21 12.20
N VAL A 58 -6.62 9.49 12.14
CA VAL A 58 -5.67 10.62 12.15
C VAL A 58 -4.75 10.58 13.38
N LYS A 59 -5.27 10.14 14.54
CA LYS A 59 -4.47 10.07 15.77
C LYS A 59 -3.33 9.07 15.68
N SER A 60 -3.61 7.87 15.16
CA SER A 60 -2.60 6.83 14.97
C SER A 60 -1.62 7.19 13.85
N ALA A 61 -2.12 7.80 12.77
CA ALA A 61 -1.30 8.29 11.66
C ALA A 61 -0.29 9.34 12.13
N ASN A 62 -0.73 10.36 12.87
CA ASN A 62 0.15 11.40 13.43
C ASN A 62 1.15 10.86 14.45
N ARG A 63 0.80 9.78 15.17
CA ARG A 63 1.76 9.12 16.08
C ARG A 63 2.83 8.35 15.31
N MET A 64 2.44 7.71 14.20
CA MET A 64 3.33 6.93 13.35
C MET A 64 4.26 7.81 12.53
N LEU A 65 3.72 8.86 11.90
CA LEU A 65 4.38 9.74 10.95
C LEU A 65 4.06 11.21 11.30
N PRO A 66 4.65 11.77 12.37
CA PRO A 66 4.26 13.08 12.94
C PRO A 66 4.54 14.26 12.01
N ASP A 67 5.47 14.09 11.07
CA ASP A 67 5.91 15.17 10.18
C ASP A 67 5.10 15.25 8.87
N ILE A 68 4.10 14.37 8.70
CA ILE A 68 3.27 14.29 7.49
C ILE A 68 1.83 14.62 7.85
N ALA A 69 1.23 15.58 7.13
CA ALA A 69 -0.15 15.97 7.36
C ALA A 69 -1.13 14.82 7.09
N ALA A 70 -1.98 14.50 8.06
CA ALA A 70 -2.97 13.45 7.98
C ALA A 70 -4.39 14.00 7.89
N TYR A 71 -5.18 13.45 6.98
CA TYR A 71 -6.53 13.89 6.65
C TYR A 71 -7.53 12.75 6.75
N HIS A 72 -8.69 13.08 7.28
CA HIS A 72 -9.91 12.29 7.23
C HIS A 72 -11.10 13.26 7.14
N VAL A 73 -11.96 13.08 6.17
CA VAL A 73 -13.19 13.87 6.05
C VAL A 73 -14.39 12.94 6.24
N ASP A 74 -14.55 12.00 5.34
CA ASP A 74 -15.49 10.90 5.38
C ASP A 74 -15.03 9.78 4.43
N VAL A 75 -15.70 8.64 4.49
CA VAL A 75 -15.37 7.45 3.69
C VAL A 75 -15.39 7.74 2.18
N ALA A 76 -16.32 8.55 1.70
CA ALA A 76 -16.45 8.87 0.27
C ALA A 76 -15.32 9.78 -0.20
N TRP A 77 -14.99 10.79 0.60
CA TRP A 77 -13.89 11.71 0.31
C TRP A 77 -12.55 10.97 0.32
N ASP A 78 -12.29 10.16 1.34
CA ASP A 78 -11.06 9.38 1.46
C ASP A 78 -10.91 8.41 0.25
N TYR A 79 -12.02 7.77 -0.15
CA TYR A 79 -12.05 6.90 -1.32
C TYR A 79 -11.67 7.66 -2.60
N VAL A 80 -12.27 8.83 -2.82
CA VAL A 80 -12.01 9.65 -4.01
C VAL A 80 -10.59 10.20 -4.00
N ALA A 81 -10.07 10.60 -2.85
CA ALA A 81 -8.69 11.06 -2.71
C ALA A 81 -7.68 9.98 -3.11
N VAL A 82 -7.84 8.75 -2.59
CA VAL A 82 -6.98 7.60 -2.95
C VAL A 82 -7.14 7.24 -4.42
N LYS A 83 -8.37 7.19 -4.94
CA LYS A 83 -8.66 6.83 -6.34
C LYS A 83 -8.04 7.76 -7.37
N ASN A 84 -7.99 9.06 -7.06
CA ASN A 84 -7.49 10.08 -7.98
C ASN A 84 -6.00 10.36 -7.81
N ALA A 85 -5.36 9.80 -6.81
CA ALA A 85 -3.93 9.94 -6.59
C ALA A 85 -3.12 9.29 -7.72
N ARG A 86 -2.03 9.94 -8.12
CA ARG A 86 -1.07 9.39 -9.10
C ARG A 86 -0.03 8.49 -8.42
N ASN A 87 0.39 8.86 -7.24
CA ASN A 87 1.37 8.10 -6.46
C ASN A 87 0.76 7.70 -5.13
N VAL A 88 0.87 6.44 -4.77
CA VAL A 88 0.26 5.90 -3.54
C VAL A 88 1.19 4.91 -2.86
N ILE A 89 1.32 5.04 -1.55
CA ILE A 89 1.81 3.98 -0.67
C ILE A 89 0.60 3.48 0.11
N CYS A 90 0.25 2.20 -0.06
CA CYS A 90 -0.94 1.64 0.58
C CYS A 90 -0.59 0.62 1.67
N THR A 91 -1.57 0.35 2.53
CA THR A 91 -1.51 -0.72 3.53
C THR A 91 -2.25 -1.96 3.07
N THR A 92 -2.31 -2.96 3.93
CA THR A 92 -3.08 -4.20 3.78
C THR A 92 -4.56 -3.94 4.05
N SER A 93 -5.25 -3.26 3.14
CA SER A 93 -6.65 -2.93 3.30
C SER A 93 -7.44 -3.10 2.02
N THR A 94 -8.61 -3.72 2.12
CA THR A 94 -9.57 -3.78 1.01
C THR A 94 -10.05 -2.39 0.60
N PHE A 95 -10.03 -1.43 1.52
CA PHE A 95 -10.31 -0.03 1.21
C PHE A 95 -9.30 0.57 0.22
N SER A 96 -8.04 0.14 0.26
CA SER A 96 -7.03 0.52 -0.72
C SER A 96 -7.27 -0.13 -2.08
N CYS A 97 -7.71 -1.38 -2.11
CA CYS A 97 -7.82 -2.19 -3.33
C CYS A 97 -8.78 -1.58 -4.37
N PHE A 98 -10.01 -1.28 -3.98
CA PHE A 98 -11.03 -0.84 -4.92
C PHE A 98 -10.74 0.51 -5.57
N PRO A 99 -10.37 1.58 -4.83
CA PRO A 99 -10.02 2.85 -5.44
C PRO A 99 -8.81 2.73 -6.36
N LEU A 100 -7.77 1.99 -5.97
CA LEU A 100 -6.56 1.83 -6.76
C LEU A 100 -6.79 0.96 -8.00
N TRP A 101 -7.54 -0.14 -7.86
CA TRP A 101 -7.88 -1.01 -8.99
C TRP A 101 -8.72 -0.29 -10.06
N THR A 102 -9.57 0.63 -9.65
CA THR A 102 -10.43 1.41 -10.56
C THR A 102 -9.85 2.78 -10.93
N SER A 103 -8.66 3.11 -10.44
CA SER A 103 -7.97 4.35 -10.78
C SER A 103 -7.55 4.35 -12.26
N LYS A 104 -7.67 5.52 -12.88
CA LYS A 104 -7.16 5.79 -14.24
C LYS A 104 -5.94 6.71 -14.21
N ASN A 105 -5.57 7.18 -13.01
CA ASN A 105 -4.51 8.19 -12.83
C ASN A 105 -3.27 7.60 -12.17
N LEU A 106 -3.33 6.36 -11.66
CA LEU A 106 -2.26 5.74 -10.89
C LEU A 106 -1.01 5.54 -11.75
N GLU A 107 0.10 6.14 -11.35
CA GLU A 107 1.40 6.06 -12.01
C GLU A 107 2.36 5.17 -11.21
N MET A 108 2.41 5.38 -9.89
CA MET A 108 3.28 4.63 -8.99
C MET A 108 2.53 4.19 -7.74
N CYS A 109 2.58 2.91 -7.42
CA CYS A 109 1.96 2.36 -6.21
C CYS A 109 2.88 1.33 -5.55
N ILE A 110 3.14 1.50 -4.26
CA ILE A 110 3.85 0.52 -3.43
C ILE A 110 2.87 -0.09 -2.44
N ALA A 111 2.81 -1.43 -2.39
CA ALA A 111 1.97 -2.19 -1.47
C ALA A 111 2.80 -3.19 -0.64
N PRO A 112 2.32 -3.62 0.55
CA PRO A 112 2.99 -4.65 1.33
C PRO A 112 2.94 -6.01 0.63
N LYS A 113 4.09 -6.68 0.48
CA LYS A 113 4.24 -7.90 -0.32
C LYS A 113 3.39 -9.07 0.20
N TYR A 114 3.31 -9.23 1.49
CA TYR A 114 2.67 -10.40 2.09
C TYR A 114 1.28 -10.13 2.66
N TRP A 115 0.66 -9.03 2.26
CA TRP A 115 -0.68 -8.63 2.67
C TRP A 115 -0.86 -8.74 4.19
N PHE A 116 -1.91 -9.39 4.69
CA PHE A 116 -2.16 -9.56 6.14
C PHE A 116 -1.06 -10.35 6.89
N HIS A 117 -0.14 -10.96 6.18
CA HIS A 117 1.01 -11.66 6.74
C HIS A 117 2.31 -10.87 6.61
N HIS A 118 2.23 -9.58 6.28
CA HIS A 118 3.41 -8.78 6.02
C HIS A 118 4.40 -8.78 7.18
N ASN A 119 3.93 -8.77 8.42
CA ASN A 119 4.77 -8.79 9.62
C ASN A 119 5.02 -10.19 10.20
N LEU A 120 4.46 -11.24 9.60
CA LEU A 120 4.64 -12.61 10.09
C LEU A 120 5.84 -13.27 9.39
N SER A 121 6.55 -14.12 10.13
CA SER A 121 7.83 -14.70 9.70
C SER A 121 7.76 -15.54 8.42
N GLN A 122 6.62 -16.13 8.14
CA GLN A 122 6.47 -17.10 7.02
C GLN A 122 6.20 -16.47 5.65
N GLY A 123 5.85 -15.19 5.57
CA GLY A 123 5.60 -14.51 4.31
C GLY A 123 4.30 -14.97 3.63
N TRP A 124 4.40 -15.62 2.49
CA TRP A 124 3.23 -16.09 1.74
C TRP A 124 2.32 -17.02 2.54
N TRP A 125 1.05 -16.99 2.23
CA TRP A 125 0.01 -17.85 2.79
C TRP A 125 -0.97 -18.28 1.70
N SER A 126 -1.99 -19.07 2.05
CA SER A 126 -2.87 -19.76 1.09
C SER A 126 -3.67 -18.84 0.14
N LEU A 127 -3.85 -17.58 0.46
CA LEU A 127 -4.66 -16.67 -0.33
C LEU A 127 -3.81 -15.84 -1.29
N GLY A 128 -3.32 -16.41 -2.36
CA GLY A 128 -2.63 -15.70 -3.45
C GLY A 128 -3.50 -14.73 -4.24
N CYS A 129 -4.79 -14.66 -3.92
CA CYS A 129 -5.69 -13.60 -4.38
C CYS A 129 -5.27 -12.18 -3.95
N SER A 130 -4.30 -12.05 -3.05
CA SER A 130 -3.76 -10.78 -2.59
C SER A 130 -2.74 -10.16 -3.55
N ILE A 131 -2.34 -10.84 -4.62
CA ILE A 131 -1.41 -10.29 -5.61
C ILE A 131 -2.22 -9.62 -6.72
N TYR A 132 -2.51 -8.34 -6.52
CA TYR A 132 -3.22 -7.52 -7.48
C TYR A 132 -2.28 -7.00 -8.57
N SER A 133 -2.85 -6.50 -9.65
CA SER A 133 -2.09 -5.95 -10.77
C SER A 133 -1.95 -4.42 -10.72
N TYR A 134 -2.65 -3.73 -9.80
CA TYR A 134 -2.59 -2.28 -9.70
C TYR A 134 -1.31 -1.75 -9.00
N PRO A 135 -0.72 -2.42 -7.98
CA PRO A 135 0.55 -1.94 -7.46
C PRO A 135 1.63 -1.99 -8.53
N THR A 136 2.41 -0.94 -8.64
CA THR A 136 3.62 -0.95 -9.48
C THR A 136 4.64 -1.89 -8.88
N TYR A 137 4.73 -1.85 -7.54
CA TYR A 137 5.61 -2.73 -6.77
C TYR A 137 4.97 -3.21 -5.49
N TYR A 138 5.35 -4.41 -5.09
CA TYR A 138 5.20 -4.93 -3.75
C TYR A 138 6.53 -4.80 -3.00
N MET A 139 6.48 -4.36 -1.75
CA MET A 139 7.66 -4.21 -0.91
C MET A 139 7.66 -5.27 0.20
N ASP A 140 8.77 -5.96 0.36
CA ASP A 140 8.96 -6.92 1.44
C ASP A 140 9.34 -6.22 2.76
N ARG A 141 9.62 -7.03 3.80
CA ARG A 141 9.96 -6.54 5.13
C ARG A 141 11.30 -5.83 5.22
N ASP A 142 12.21 -6.18 4.29
CA ASP A 142 13.56 -5.63 4.21
C ASP A 142 13.61 -4.37 3.33
N GLY A 143 12.46 -3.95 2.80
CA GLY A 143 12.32 -2.78 1.95
C GLY A 143 12.65 -3.04 0.48
N LYS A 144 12.82 -4.30 0.05
CA LYS A 144 13.06 -4.64 -1.34
C LYS A 144 11.78 -4.64 -2.14
N LEU A 145 11.84 -4.04 -3.34
CA LEU A 145 10.72 -3.99 -4.28
C LEU A 145 10.68 -5.22 -5.21
N PHE A 146 9.45 -5.65 -5.50
CA PHE A 146 9.12 -6.73 -6.43
C PHE A 146 7.96 -6.30 -7.31
N THR A 147 8.01 -6.65 -8.58
CA THR A 147 6.85 -6.50 -9.47
C THR A 147 5.74 -7.49 -9.10
N PRO A 148 4.48 -7.25 -9.49
CA PRO A 148 3.41 -8.23 -9.30
C PRO A 148 3.71 -9.59 -9.94
N ASP A 149 4.41 -9.62 -11.08
CA ASP A 149 4.75 -10.86 -11.76
C ASP A 149 5.82 -11.66 -11.01
N GLU A 150 6.84 -11.00 -10.47
CA GLU A 150 7.81 -11.65 -9.58
C GLU A 150 7.14 -12.23 -8.34
N CYS A 151 6.20 -11.50 -7.75
CA CYS A 151 5.41 -12.00 -6.62
C CYS A 151 4.58 -13.23 -6.99
N ARG A 152 3.96 -13.27 -8.19
CA ARG A 152 3.21 -14.43 -8.66
C ARG A 152 4.09 -15.66 -8.87
N VAL A 153 5.26 -15.49 -9.47
CA VAL A 153 6.22 -16.58 -9.64
C VAL A 153 6.66 -17.14 -8.30
N GLU A 154 7.03 -16.29 -7.36
CA GLU A 154 7.43 -16.70 -6.01
C GLU A 154 6.29 -17.41 -5.26
N TRP A 155 5.05 -16.92 -5.39
CA TRP A 155 3.89 -17.53 -4.77
C TRP A 155 3.55 -18.91 -5.37
N GLU A 156 3.66 -19.08 -6.70
CA GLU A 156 3.47 -20.38 -7.34
C GLU A 156 4.52 -21.41 -6.90
N GLU A 157 5.75 -20.96 -6.65
CA GLU A 157 6.78 -21.83 -6.10
C GLU A 157 6.53 -22.20 -4.64
N TYR A 158 6.09 -21.20 -3.85
CA TYR A 158 5.67 -21.43 -2.46
C TYR A 158 4.55 -22.46 -2.35
N LYS A 159 3.56 -22.44 -3.24
CA LYS A 159 2.48 -23.42 -3.26
C LYS A 159 2.97 -24.87 -3.47
N LYS A 160 4.01 -25.05 -4.29
CA LYS A 160 4.57 -26.39 -4.55
C LYS A 160 5.33 -26.95 -3.36
N THR A 161 5.90 -26.09 -2.54
CA THR A 161 6.78 -26.47 -1.43
C THR A 161 6.10 -26.38 -0.07
N SER A 162 4.91 -25.81 0.01
CA SER A 162 4.18 -25.56 1.25
C SER A 162 3.15 -26.65 1.53
N ASN A 163 3.24 -27.28 2.70
CA ASN A 163 2.26 -28.27 3.17
C ASN A 163 0.85 -27.68 3.40
N ILE A 164 0.68 -26.37 3.32
CA ILE A 164 -0.63 -25.70 3.48
C ILE A 164 -1.59 -26.05 2.32
N TYR A 165 -1.05 -26.53 1.20
CA TYR A 165 -1.82 -26.90 0.00
C TYR A 165 -1.99 -28.40 -0.20
N ASP A 166 -1.52 -29.24 0.73
CA ASP A 166 -1.72 -30.68 0.67
C ASP A 166 -3.18 -31.05 1.04
N GLY A 167 -4.11 -30.49 0.29
CA GLY A 167 -5.34 -31.15 -0.10
C GLY A 167 -6.47 -31.31 0.92
N ASP A 168 -6.35 -30.80 2.14
CA ASP A 168 -7.42 -30.94 3.15
C ASP A 168 -7.96 -29.57 3.58
N LEU A 169 -8.73 -28.94 2.69
CA LEU A 169 -9.75 -27.95 3.02
C LEU A 169 -11.10 -28.49 2.57
#